data_1cc23021a2f1b118dab2c56defc3f263
#
_entry.id   1cc23021a2f1b118dab2c56defc3f263
#
_cell.length_a   1.000
_cell.length_b   1.000
_cell.length_c   1.000
_cell.angle_alpha   90.00
_cell.angle_beta   90.00
_cell.angle_gamma   90.00
#
_symmetry.space_group_name_H-M   'P 1'
#
loop_
_entity.id
_entity.type
_entity.pdbx_description
1 polymer ?
#
loop_
_entity_poly.entity_id
_entity_poly.type
_entity_poly.pdbx_seq_one_letter_code
_entity_poly.pdbx_strand_id
1 'polypeptide(L)'
;VGGVLPQLGTGAHLGGGDVFVAEADESDGSFLNYTPAIEIVTNVEPDHLDRYHSREEFEEIFVEFARRLVPGGLLVTCAEDEGAVRLAHSARAEGLCVVTYGRPERSVDTPDVVIADVRVEAHGAGASLTWGERSASLALSVPGEHNVLNAAAAWVAGIECGLDPQVIADGLGAFTGAARRFEARGQVGSRRLFDDYAHHPTEVEAAIREAHVVAGDGEVSVVFQPHLYSRTRIFAERFAHALSGADHVVLAGIYGAREDPEPGVDSTLISSRVDGASYVEDMHEAARLAASLTPEGGVCLTMGAGSITHCASDVLDEWKRMGA
;
A
#
# COMPACT_ATOMS: atom_id res chain seq x y z
N VAL A 1 5.12 13.84 -3.84
CA VAL A 1 4.39 12.74 -3.23
C VAL A 1 2.90 12.97 -3.48
N GLY A 2 2.18 11.93 -3.97
CA GLY A 2 0.74 12.01 -4.25
C GLY A 2 -0.13 12.15 -3.00
N GLY A 3 0.37 11.72 -1.84
CA GLY A 3 -0.27 11.86 -0.54
C GLY A 3 0.24 13.04 0.27
N VAL A 4 -0.43 13.35 1.38
CA VAL A 4 0.04 14.32 2.37
C VAL A 4 0.87 13.59 3.43
N LEU A 5 2.06 14.14 3.72
CA LEU A 5 2.88 13.67 4.83
C LEU A 5 2.47 14.44 6.09
N PRO A 6 1.94 13.79 7.14
CA PRO A 6 1.44 14.46 8.34
C PRO A 6 2.51 15.35 9.01
N GLN A 7 3.78 14.92 9.02
CA GLN A 7 4.89 15.68 9.60
C GLN A 7 5.14 17.01 8.86
N LEU A 8 4.81 17.10 7.58
CA LEU A 8 5.04 18.26 6.73
C LEU A 8 3.76 19.05 6.45
N GLY A 9 2.59 18.46 6.67
CA GLY A 9 1.28 19.04 6.33
C GLY A 9 1.05 19.25 4.83
N THR A 10 1.90 18.66 3.98
CA THR A 10 1.88 18.84 2.52
C THR A 10 2.46 17.59 1.83
N GLY A 11 2.13 17.40 0.55
CA GLY A 11 2.74 16.39 -0.31
C GLY A 11 4.05 16.84 -0.98
N ALA A 12 4.48 18.11 -0.79
CA ALA A 12 5.69 18.63 -1.38
C ALA A 12 6.50 19.44 -0.35
N HIS A 13 7.81 19.19 -0.30
CA HIS A 13 8.73 19.88 0.58
C HIS A 13 10.01 20.24 -0.18
N LEU A 14 10.42 21.51 -0.10
CA LEU A 14 11.69 21.94 -0.63
C LEU A 14 12.76 21.81 0.46
N GLY A 15 13.62 20.81 0.32
CA GLY A 15 14.79 20.61 1.19
C GLY A 15 15.96 21.50 0.81
N GLY A 16 17.02 21.44 1.63
CA GLY A 16 18.28 22.17 1.38
C GLY A 16 19.42 21.27 0.90
N GLY A 17 19.18 19.99 0.64
CA GLY A 17 20.17 19.01 0.19
C GLY A 17 20.24 18.89 -1.33
N ASP A 18 21.19 18.09 -1.81
CA ASP A 18 21.44 17.85 -3.23
C ASP A 18 20.63 16.70 -3.82
N VAL A 19 19.80 16.02 -3.01
CA VAL A 19 18.97 14.89 -3.43
C VAL A 19 17.53 15.35 -3.59
N PHE A 20 16.95 15.11 -4.78
CA PHE A 20 15.53 15.28 -5.06
C PHE A 20 14.83 13.92 -5.07
N VAL A 21 13.84 13.76 -4.20
CA VAL A 21 13.03 12.54 -4.11
C VAL A 21 11.65 12.81 -4.71
N ALA A 22 11.28 12.04 -5.73
CA ALA A 22 9.99 12.14 -6.40
C ALA A 22 9.23 10.81 -6.31
N GLU A 23 7.92 10.89 -6.11
CA GLU A 23 7.01 9.77 -6.41
C GLU A 23 6.76 9.77 -7.91
N ALA A 24 6.91 8.60 -8.52
CA ALA A 24 6.71 8.37 -9.95
C ALA A 24 5.39 7.63 -10.17
N ASP A 25 4.60 8.05 -11.15
CA ASP A 25 3.27 7.51 -11.44
C ASP A 25 3.29 6.73 -12.76
N GLU A 26 3.02 5.41 -12.69
CA GLU A 26 2.97 4.52 -13.83
C GLU A 26 1.61 4.57 -14.55
N SER A 27 0.55 5.06 -13.87
CA SER A 27 -0.84 4.98 -14.36
C SER A 27 -1.05 5.65 -15.72
N ASP A 28 -0.31 6.71 -16.00
CA ASP A 28 -0.33 7.43 -17.28
C ASP A 28 0.99 7.36 -18.06
N GLY A 29 1.98 6.62 -17.54
CA GLY A 29 3.32 6.50 -18.11
C GLY A 29 4.16 7.77 -17.95
N SER A 30 3.73 8.74 -17.16
CA SER A 30 4.47 10.00 -16.94
C SER A 30 5.82 9.80 -16.26
N PHE A 31 5.99 8.70 -15.50
CA PHE A 31 7.26 8.35 -14.87
C PHE A 31 8.42 8.17 -15.88
N LEU A 32 8.13 7.84 -17.14
CA LEU A 32 9.13 7.80 -18.22
C LEU A 32 9.74 9.17 -18.57
N ASN A 33 9.20 10.27 -18.06
CA ASN A 33 9.80 11.59 -18.23
C ASN A 33 10.97 11.85 -17.26
N TYR A 34 11.12 11.02 -16.23
CA TYR A 34 12.25 11.12 -15.32
C TYR A 34 13.51 10.44 -15.88
N THR A 35 14.66 10.87 -15.37
CA THR A 35 15.97 10.24 -15.60
C THR A 35 16.68 10.15 -14.25
N PRO A 36 16.29 9.16 -13.42
CA PRO A 36 16.75 9.05 -12.05
C PRO A 36 18.17 8.51 -11.93
N ALA A 37 18.84 8.83 -10.82
CA ALA A 37 20.08 8.18 -10.41
C ALA A 37 19.80 6.90 -9.62
N ILE A 38 18.69 6.89 -8.87
CA ILE A 38 18.22 5.72 -8.13
C ILE A 38 16.74 5.57 -8.43
N GLU A 39 16.34 4.38 -8.80
CA GLU A 39 14.96 3.98 -9.06
C GLU A 39 14.55 2.92 -8.06
N ILE A 40 13.41 3.12 -7.39
CA ILE A 40 12.84 2.13 -6.49
C ILE A 40 11.54 1.62 -7.10
N VAL A 41 11.46 0.31 -7.33
CA VAL A 41 10.25 -0.39 -7.76
C VAL A 41 9.88 -1.42 -6.70
N THR A 42 8.80 -1.19 -5.99
CA THR A 42 8.39 -2.05 -4.86
C THR A 42 7.72 -3.34 -5.31
N ASN A 43 6.93 -3.26 -6.37
CA ASN A 43 6.28 -4.40 -7.02
C ASN A 43 5.96 -4.07 -8.48
N VAL A 44 5.70 -5.10 -9.29
CA VAL A 44 5.20 -4.98 -10.66
C VAL A 44 4.02 -5.95 -10.79
N GLU A 45 2.85 -5.49 -10.38
CA GLU A 45 1.60 -6.24 -10.49
C GLU A 45 0.67 -5.55 -11.47
N PRO A 46 0.06 -6.27 -12.45
CA PRO A 46 -0.79 -5.65 -13.46
C PRO A 46 -1.92 -4.84 -12.86
N ASP A 47 -1.90 -3.56 -13.13
CA ASP A 47 -2.96 -2.59 -12.85
C ASP A 47 -3.18 -1.72 -14.11
N HIS A 48 -4.13 -0.82 -14.09
CA HIS A 48 -4.42 0.11 -15.19
C HIS A 48 -4.61 -0.60 -16.54
N LEU A 49 -5.29 -1.77 -16.54
CA LEU A 49 -5.54 -2.58 -17.75
C LEU A 49 -6.52 -1.88 -18.73
N ASP A 50 -7.10 -0.76 -18.34
CA ASP A 50 -7.79 0.20 -19.22
C ASP A 50 -6.81 0.92 -20.17
N ARG A 51 -5.54 1.06 -19.78
CA ARG A 51 -4.47 1.67 -20.56
C ARG A 51 -3.53 0.63 -21.16
N TYR A 52 -3.07 -0.31 -20.34
CA TYR A 52 -2.15 -1.38 -20.75
C TYR A 52 -2.98 -2.61 -21.12
N HIS A 53 -2.90 -3.05 -22.37
CA HIS A 53 -3.81 -4.07 -22.90
C HIS A 53 -3.39 -5.49 -22.50
N SER A 54 -2.20 -5.67 -21.93
CA SER A 54 -1.72 -6.96 -21.43
C SER A 54 -0.76 -6.78 -20.25
N ARG A 55 -0.52 -7.88 -19.55
CA ARG A 55 0.49 -7.96 -18.49
C ARG A 55 1.88 -7.66 -19.04
N GLU A 56 2.20 -8.20 -20.19
CA GLU A 56 3.50 -8.05 -20.86
C GLU A 56 3.75 -6.58 -21.21
N GLU A 57 2.75 -5.86 -21.72
CA GLU A 57 2.85 -4.44 -22.02
C GLU A 57 3.05 -3.61 -20.73
N PHE A 58 2.33 -3.97 -19.65
CA PHE A 58 2.51 -3.34 -18.35
C PHE A 58 3.90 -3.60 -17.75
N GLU A 59 4.43 -4.82 -17.84
CA GLU A 59 5.77 -5.15 -17.35
C GLU A 59 6.87 -4.45 -18.19
N GLU A 60 6.70 -4.36 -19.51
CA GLU A 60 7.69 -3.72 -20.39
C GLU A 60 7.89 -2.23 -20.09
N ILE A 61 6.83 -1.51 -19.66
CA ILE A 61 6.99 -0.08 -19.33
C ILE A 61 7.90 0.15 -18.12
N PHE A 62 7.99 -0.80 -17.17
CA PHE A 62 8.95 -0.74 -16.08
C PHE A 62 10.38 -1.04 -16.57
N VAL A 63 10.55 -1.91 -17.56
CA VAL A 63 11.84 -2.12 -18.19
C VAL A 63 12.28 -0.86 -18.94
N GLU A 64 11.35 -0.18 -19.63
CA GLU A 64 11.63 1.12 -20.26
C GLU A 64 12.00 2.18 -19.23
N PHE A 65 11.37 2.18 -18.07
CA PHE A 65 11.73 3.09 -16.98
C PHE A 65 13.13 2.80 -16.46
N ALA A 66 13.48 1.53 -16.21
CA ALA A 66 14.83 1.16 -15.79
C ALA A 66 15.91 1.60 -16.80
N ARG A 67 15.61 1.61 -18.09
CA ARG A 67 16.49 2.16 -19.15
C ARG A 67 16.70 3.67 -19.04
N ARG A 68 15.85 4.38 -18.25
CA ARG A 68 15.98 5.84 -18.01
C ARG A 68 16.97 6.18 -16.93
N LEU A 69 17.49 5.19 -16.19
CA LEU A 69 18.56 5.41 -15.23
C LEU A 69 19.76 6.11 -15.88
N VAL A 70 20.33 7.08 -15.17
CA VAL A 70 21.61 7.68 -15.60
C VAL A 70 22.69 6.62 -15.69
N PRO A 71 23.77 6.80 -16.51
CA PRO A 71 24.89 5.88 -16.54
C PRO A 71 25.45 5.62 -15.12
N GLY A 72 25.48 4.35 -14.71
CA GLY A 72 25.88 3.94 -13.36
C GLY A 72 24.79 4.12 -12.29
N GLY A 73 23.59 4.48 -12.68
CA GLY A 73 22.42 4.53 -11.79
C GLY A 73 22.00 3.16 -11.29
N LEU A 74 21.18 3.13 -10.24
CA LEU A 74 20.79 1.92 -9.52
C LEU A 74 19.28 1.67 -9.56
N LEU A 75 18.87 0.47 -9.96
CA LEU A 75 17.53 -0.07 -9.73
C LEU A 75 17.51 -0.82 -8.39
N VAL A 76 16.58 -0.46 -7.51
CA VAL A 76 16.28 -1.15 -6.24
C VAL A 76 14.91 -1.77 -6.35
N THR A 77 14.79 -3.10 -6.16
CA THR A 77 13.50 -3.77 -6.37
C THR A 77 13.29 -4.96 -5.43
N CYS A 78 12.02 -5.32 -5.20
CA CYS A 78 11.62 -6.33 -4.22
C CYS A 78 11.82 -7.76 -4.76
N ALA A 79 12.55 -8.61 -4.02
CA ALA A 79 12.73 -10.01 -4.36
C ALA A 79 11.53 -10.91 -3.98
N GLU A 80 10.57 -10.40 -3.20
CA GLU A 80 9.36 -11.13 -2.80
C GLU A 80 8.23 -10.98 -3.84
N ASP A 81 8.38 -10.08 -4.83
CA ASP A 81 7.41 -9.87 -5.91
C ASP A 81 7.91 -10.47 -7.22
N GLU A 82 7.12 -11.35 -7.82
CA GLU A 82 7.50 -12.04 -9.06
C GLU A 82 7.73 -11.08 -10.25
N GLY A 83 6.92 -10.03 -10.38
CA GLY A 83 7.05 -9.05 -11.44
C GLY A 83 8.29 -8.19 -11.28
N ALA A 84 8.59 -7.78 -10.04
CA ALA A 84 9.81 -7.05 -9.71
C ALA A 84 11.08 -7.90 -9.94
N VAL A 85 11.01 -9.22 -9.68
CA VAL A 85 12.12 -10.15 -10.00
C VAL A 85 12.30 -10.27 -11.51
N ARG A 86 11.22 -10.35 -12.31
CA ARG A 86 11.36 -10.34 -13.79
C ARG A 86 11.98 -9.03 -14.29
N LEU A 87 11.58 -7.88 -13.70
CA LEU A 87 12.22 -6.60 -13.99
C LEU A 87 13.71 -6.62 -13.65
N ALA A 88 14.09 -7.14 -12.47
CA ALA A 88 15.47 -7.26 -12.05
C ALA A 88 16.31 -8.10 -13.05
N HIS A 89 15.77 -9.22 -13.53
CA HIS A 89 16.42 -10.07 -14.53
C HIS A 89 16.62 -9.33 -15.85
N SER A 90 15.58 -8.66 -16.35
CA SER A 90 15.64 -7.88 -17.60
C SER A 90 16.68 -6.75 -17.50
N ALA A 91 16.65 -5.99 -16.40
CA ALA A 91 17.60 -4.90 -16.17
C ALA A 91 19.06 -5.40 -16.07
N ARG A 92 19.30 -6.50 -15.34
CA ARG A 92 20.63 -7.12 -15.27
C ARG A 92 21.12 -7.63 -16.62
N ALA A 93 20.23 -8.20 -17.44
CA ALA A 93 20.57 -8.66 -18.79
C ALA A 93 20.99 -7.50 -19.72
N GLU A 94 20.48 -6.30 -19.48
CA GLU A 94 20.88 -5.08 -20.19
C GLU A 94 22.11 -4.38 -19.58
N GLY A 95 22.69 -4.96 -18.51
CA GLY A 95 23.90 -4.44 -17.87
C GLY A 95 23.66 -3.31 -16.88
N LEU A 96 22.42 -3.09 -16.44
CA LEU A 96 22.10 -2.13 -15.41
C LEU A 96 22.52 -2.63 -14.01
N CYS A 97 22.86 -1.71 -13.11
CA CYS A 97 23.09 -2.04 -11.71
C CYS A 97 21.75 -2.30 -11.02
N VAL A 98 21.61 -3.45 -10.37
CA VAL A 98 20.37 -3.84 -9.69
C VAL A 98 20.69 -4.37 -8.30
N VAL A 99 19.96 -3.90 -7.29
CA VAL A 99 19.96 -4.42 -5.93
C VAL A 99 18.54 -4.89 -5.59
N THR A 100 18.43 -6.15 -5.18
CA THR A 100 17.17 -6.75 -4.73
C THR A 100 17.14 -6.84 -3.20
N TYR A 101 15.95 -6.69 -2.60
CA TYR A 101 15.75 -6.81 -1.16
C TYR A 101 14.57 -7.73 -0.84
N GLY A 102 14.63 -8.42 0.28
CA GLY A 102 13.54 -9.28 0.73
C GLY A 102 13.95 -10.22 1.86
N ARG A 103 12.99 -10.98 2.33
CA ARG A 103 13.17 -12.08 3.28
C ARG A 103 13.55 -13.34 2.50
N PRO A 104 14.67 -14.01 2.78
CA PRO A 104 15.11 -15.17 1.98
C PRO A 104 14.06 -16.26 1.83
N GLU A 105 13.26 -16.50 2.87
CA GLU A 105 12.21 -17.52 2.89
C GLU A 105 10.94 -17.17 2.11
N ARG A 106 10.80 -15.92 1.68
CA ARG A 106 9.66 -15.43 0.89
C ARG A 106 10.07 -14.95 -0.50
N SER A 107 11.36 -14.78 -0.73
CA SER A 107 11.88 -14.28 -1.99
C SER A 107 11.85 -15.33 -3.09
N VAL A 108 11.53 -14.90 -4.30
CA VAL A 108 11.59 -15.72 -5.51
C VAL A 108 13.04 -16.09 -5.85
N ASP A 109 13.93 -15.10 -5.74
CA ASP A 109 15.39 -15.27 -5.88
C ASP A 109 16.10 -14.85 -4.59
N THR A 110 17.35 -15.26 -4.42
CA THR A 110 18.17 -14.81 -3.30
C THR A 110 18.33 -13.29 -3.34
N PRO A 111 17.86 -12.56 -2.31
CA PRO A 111 17.96 -11.10 -2.27
C PRO A 111 19.40 -10.66 -1.97
N ASP A 112 19.82 -9.52 -2.56
CA ASP A 112 21.10 -8.88 -2.25
C ASP A 112 21.09 -8.28 -0.82
N VAL A 113 19.94 -7.71 -0.43
CA VAL A 113 19.67 -7.18 0.91
C VAL A 113 18.75 -8.13 1.66
N VAL A 114 19.27 -8.70 2.73
CA VAL A 114 18.53 -9.63 3.57
C VAL A 114 17.76 -8.87 4.64
N ILE A 115 16.47 -9.14 4.71
CA ILE A 115 15.57 -8.71 5.78
C ILE A 115 15.35 -9.92 6.69
N ALA A 116 15.67 -9.77 7.99
CA ALA A 116 15.51 -10.83 8.99
C ALA A 116 14.83 -10.30 10.26
N ASP A 117 14.43 -11.21 11.15
CA ASP A 117 13.84 -10.90 12.47
C ASP A 117 12.65 -9.93 12.39
N VAL A 118 11.81 -10.07 11.36
CA VAL A 118 10.65 -9.20 11.18
C VAL A 118 9.66 -9.38 12.32
N ARG A 119 9.29 -8.28 12.96
CA ARG A 119 8.26 -8.19 14.00
C ARG A 119 7.29 -7.11 13.63
N VAL A 120 6.00 -7.42 13.70
CA VAL A 120 4.93 -6.43 13.46
C VAL A 120 4.09 -6.36 14.73
N GLU A 121 3.91 -5.16 15.23
CA GLU A 121 3.14 -4.84 16.42
C GLU A 121 2.07 -3.81 16.08
N ALA A 122 1.11 -3.60 16.97
CA ALA A 122 -0.01 -2.68 16.75
C ALA A 122 0.41 -1.22 16.47
N HIS A 123 1.61 -0.82 16.89
CA HIS A 123 2.09 0.56 16.80
C HIS A 123 3.45 0.69 16.11
N GLY A 124 3.89 -0.34 15.40
CA GLY A 124 5.17 -0.29 14.72
C GLY A 124 5.61 -1.63 14.14
N ALA A 125 6.79 -1.63 13.54
CA ALA A 125 7.42 -2.83 13.01
C ALA A 125 8.94 -2.74 13.19
N GLY A 126 9.61 -3.90 13.26
CA GLY A 126 11.05 -3.96 13.38
C GLY A 126 11.63 -5.07 12.52
N ALA A 127 12.89 -4.91 12.13
CA ALA A 127 13.65 -5.91 11.38
C ALA A 127 15.15 -5.67 11.50
N SER A 128 15.94 -6.66 11.11
CA SER A 128 17.37 -6.54 10.85
C SER A 128 17.59 -6.45 9.33
N LEU A 129 18.38 -5.48 8.89
CA LEU A 129 18.75 -5.30 7.48
C LEU A 129 20.24 -5.61 7.31
N THR A 130 20.60 -6.37 6.26
CA THR A 130 22.00 -6.70 5.97
C THR A 130 22.26 -6.67 4.47
N TRP A 131 23.32 -5.95 4.04
CA TRP A 131 23.81 -5.87 2.68
C TRP A 131 25.34 -5.93 2.65
N GLY A 132 25.89 -7.09 2.37
CA GLY A 132 27.33 -7.34 2.52
C GLY A 132 27.81 -7.10 3.94
N GLU A 133 28.75 -6.17 4.14
CA GLU A 133 29.26 -5.79 5.47
C GLU A 133 28.41 -4.70 6.16
N ARG A 134 27.43 -4.14 5.48
CA ARG A 134 26.54 -3.10 6.01
C ARG A 134 25.35 -3.73 6.70
N SER A 135 25.01 -3.25 7.89
CA SER A 135 23.82 -3.70 8.61
C SER A 135 23.19 -2.58 9.42
N ALA A 136 21.91 -2.73 9.72
CA ALA A 136 21.18 -1.85 10.61
C ALA A 136 20.05 -2.58 11.32
N SER A 137 19.68 -2.10 12.52
CA SER A 137 18.45 -2.48 13.20
C SER A 137 17.37 -1.46 12.89
N LEU A 138 16.29 -1.90 12.27
CA LEU A 138 15.14 -1.09 11.89
C LEU A 138 14.07 -1.15 12.97
N ALA A 139 13.57 0.02 13.39
CA ALA A 139 12.43 0.16 14.30
C ALA A 139 11.51 1.25 13.74
N LEU A 140 10.40 0.85 13.14
CA LEU A 140 9.42 1.75 12.52
C LEU A 140 8.31 2.13 13.49
N SER A 141 7.84 3.36 13.41
CA SER A 141 6.67 3.87 14.12
C SER A 141 5.34 3.57 13.39
N VAL A 142 5.42 2.90 12.25
CA VAL A 142 4.26 2.45 11.46
C VAL A 142 4.22 0.92 11.43
N PRO A 143 3.04 0.28 11.62
CA PRO A 143 2.90 -1.16 11.54
C PRO A 143 2.95 -1.66 10.10
N GLY A 144 2.91 -2.98 9.92
CA GLY A 144 2.79 -3.64 8.61
C GLY A 144 4.12 -4.16 8.03
N GLU A 145 4.09 -5.41 7.54
CA GLU A 145 5.25 -6.03 6.86
C GLU A 145 5.65 -5.26 5.59
N HIS A 146 4.67 -4.73 4.87
CA HIS A 146 4.94 -3.92 3.67
C HIS A 146 5.74 -2.65 3.99
N ASN A 147 5.56 -2.05 5.16
CA ASN A 147 6.36 -0.90 5.60
C ASN A 147 7.82 -1.30 5.90
N VAL A 148 8.07 -2.54 6.36
CA VAL A 148 9.42 -3.07 6.50
C VAL A 148 10.09 -3.22 5.12
N LEU A 149 9.37 -3.74 4.12
CA LEU A 149 9.86 -3.85 2.75
C LEU A 149 10.15 -2.46 2.14
N ASN A 150 9.23 -1.51 2.27
CA ASN A 150 9.41 -0.14 1.81
C ASN A 150 10.60 0.55 2.47
N ALA A 151 10.77 0.34 3.78
CA ALA A 151 11.90 0.87 4.53
C ALA A 151 13.24 0.26 4.08
N ALA A 152 13.28 -1.04 3.75
CA ALA A 152 14.49 -1.68 3.22
C ALA A 152 14.90 -1.07 1.86
N ALA A 153 13.94 -0.79 0.97
CA ALA A 153 14.22 -0.09 -0.29
C ALA A 153 14.79 1.33 -0.06
N ALA A 154 14.16 2.08 0.83
CA ALA A 154 14.61 3.43 1.19
C ALA A 154 15.99 3.41 1.87
N TRP A 155 16.28 2.36 2.69
CA TRP A 155 17.58 2.16 3.32
C TRP A 155 18.69 1.95 2.28
N VAL A 156 18.45 1.14 1.25
CA VAL A 156 19.39 0.96 0.12
C VAL A 156 19.66 2.29 -0.58
N ALA A 157 18.61 3.04 -0.90
CA ALA A 157 18.75 4.35 -1.55
C ALA A 157 19.54 5.34 -0.70
N GLY A 158 19.34 5.34 0.63
CA GLY A 158 20.09 6.17 1.55
C GLY A 158 21.58 5.83 1.58
N ILE A 159 21.93 4.54 1.56
CA ILE A 159 23.31 4.07 1.48
C ILE A 159 23.98 4.52 0.18
N GLU A 160 23.28 4.43 -0.96
CA GLU A 160 23.78 4.90 -2.25
C GLU A 160 23.96 6.43 -2.28
N CYS A 161 23.19 7.16 -1.48
CA CYS A 161 23.41 8.60 -1.23
C CYS A 161 24.56 8.89 -0.26
N GLY A 162 25.28 7.87 0.22
CA GLY A 162 26.46 8.02 1.10
C GLY A 162 26.15 8.17 2.59
N LEU A 163 24.93 7.87 3.02
CA LEU A 163 24.55 7.96 4.43
C LEU A 163 24.96 6.71 5.22
N ASP A 164 25.15 6.88 6.53
CA ASP A 164 25.43 5.75 7.43
C ASP A 164 24.19 4.83 7.58
N PRO A 165 24.35 3.50 7.53
CA PRO A 165 23.24 2.55 7.59
C PRO A 165 22.32 2.71 8.81
N GLN A 166 22.87 2.96 10.01
CA GLN A 166 22.05 3.11 11.22
C GLN A 166 21.36 4.48 11.27
N VAL A 167 22.02 5.53 10.79
CA VAL A 167 21.42 6.88 10.67
C VAL A 167 20.21 6.87 9.76
N ILE A 168 20.26 6.09 8.65
CA ILE A 168 19.11 5.92 7.76
C ILE A 168 17.97 5.19 8.50
N ALA A 169 18.30 4.08 9.18
CA ALA A 169 17.31 3.29 9.90
C ALA A 169 16.61 4.12 11.01
N ASP A 170 17.36 4.93 11.75
CA ASP A 170 16.83 5.84 12.76
C ASP A 170 15.91 6.91 12.13
N GLY A 171 16.30 7.45 10.97
CA GLY A 171 15.48 8.40 10.21
C GLY A 171 14.18 7.79 9.71
N LEU A 172 14.21 6.53 9.23
CA LEU A 172 13.01 5.77 8.83
C LEU A 172 12.09 5.50 10.03
N GLY A 173 12.66 5.27 11.22
CA GLY A 173 11.91 5.11 12.46
C GLY A 173 11.13 6.36 12.88
N ALA A 174 11.55 7.54 12.45
CA ALA A 174 10.87 8.82 12.72
C ALA A 174 9.66 9.05 11.78
N PHE A 175 9.47 8.23 10.74
CA PHE A 175 8.34 8.34 9.83
C PHE A 175 7.05 7.87 10.52
N THR A 176 6.02 8.72 10.54
CA THR A 176 4.73 8.47 11.22
C THR A 176 3.58 8.14 10.28
N GLY A 177 3.89 7.78 9.04
CA GLY A 177 2.91 7.41 8.03
C GLY A 177 2.60 8.51 7.02
N ALA A 178 1.74 8.19 6.08
CA ALA A 178 1.15 9.11 5.11
C ALA A 178 -0.37 9.14 5.27
N ALA A 179 -0.99 10.27 4.94
CA ALA A 179 -2.44 10.36 4.96
C ALA A 179 -3.06 9.28 4.07
N ARG A 180 -4.14 8.69 4.55
CA ARG A 180 -4.86 7.60 3.88
C ARG A 180 -4.03 6.32 3.65
N ARG A 181 -2.96 6.08 4.43
CA ARG A 181 -2.20 4.83 4.44
C ARG A 181 -2.25 4.28 5.86
N PHE A 182 -3.27 3.46 6.13
CA PHE A 182 -3.64 2.97 7.45
C PHE A 182 -3.67 4.10 8.51
N GLU A 183 -4.24 5.24 8.10
CA GLU A 183 -4.27 6.47 8.90
C GLU A 183 -5.27 6.35 10.05
N ALA A 184 -4.82 6.55 11.29
CA ALA A 184 -5.72 6.60 12.43
C ALA A 184 -6.63 7.84 12.36
N ARG A 185 -7.96 7.63 12.29
CA ARG A 185 -8.96 8.70 12.15
C ARG A 185 -9.73 8.98 13.43
N GLY A 186 -9.59 8.13 14.44
CA GLY A 186 -10.19 8.34 15.73
C GLY A 186 -10.57 7.06 16.47
N GLN A 187 -11.10 7.27 17.66
CA GLN A 187 -11.49 6.21 18.58
C GLN A 187 -12.70 6.62 19.40
N VAL A 188 -13.61 5.68 19.68
CA VAL A 188 -14.73 5.84 20.62
C VAL A 188 -14.82 4.58 21.48
N GLY A 189 -14.70 4.75 22.81
CA GLY A 189 -14.51 3.59 23.70
C GLY A 189 -13.24 2.84 23.35
N SER A 190 -13.33 1.55 23.11
CA SER A 190 -12.23 0.70 22.63
C SER A 190 -12.26 0.44 21.13
N ARG A 191 -13.23 0.98 20.37
CA ARG A 191 -13.32 0.89 18.92
C ARG A 191 -12.38 1.89 18.26
N ARG A 192 -11.62 1.47 17.24
CA ARG A 192 -10.64 2.30 16.54
C ARG A 192 -10.97 2.38 15.05
N LEU A 193 -10.85 3.57 14.49
CA LEU A 193 -11.09 3.84 13.07
C LEU A 193 -9.79 4.15 12.35
N PHE A 194 -9.58 3.47 11.23
CA PHE A 194 -8.49 3.76 10.30
C PHE A 194 -9.05 4.03 8.90
N ASP A 195 -8.29 4.81 8.09
CA ASP A 195 -8.59 5.09 6.69
C ASP A 195 -7.43 4.62 5.81
N ASP A 196 -7.77 3.91 4.73
CA ASP A 196 -6.77 3.39 3.81
C ASP A 196 -7.15 3.65 2.36
N TYR A 197 -6.16 4.01 1.55
CA TYR A 197 -6.33 4.28 0.12
C TYR A 197 -6.40 3.00 -0.72
N ALA A 198 -6.21 1.82 -0.12
CA ALA A 198 -6.18 0.54 -0.79
C ALA A 198 -7.35 0.36 -1.77
N HIS A 199 -7.02 0.13 -3.02
CA HIS A 199 -7.98 0.02 -4.12
C HIS A 199 -7.56 -1.04 -5.16
N HIS A 200 -6.47 -1.76 -4.91
CA HIS A 200 -6.07 -2.99 -5.59
C HIS A 200 -6.20 -4.18 -4.64
N PRO A 201 -6.56 -5.41 -5.11
CA PRO A 201 -6.78 -6.55 -4.22
C PRO A 201 -5.62 -6.86 -3.26
N THR A 202 -4.38 -6.77 -3.72
CA THR A 202 -3.18 -6.99 -2.91
C THR A 202 -3.03 -5.94 -1.79
N GLU A 203 -3.36 -4.67 -2.08
CA GLU A 203 -3.37 -3.60 -1.08
C GLU A 203 -4.48 -3.83 -0.03
N VAL A 204 -5.68 -4.21 -0.49
CA VAL A 204 -6.84 -4.53 0.39
C VAL A 204 -6.47 -5.65 1.36
N GLU A 205 -5.86 -6.73 0.85
CA GLU A 205 -5.41 -7.84 1.69
C GLU A 205 -4.35 -7.40 2.72
N ALA A 206 -3.40 -6.56 2.31
CA ALA A 206 -2.37 -6.03 3.21
C ALA A 206 -2.97 -5.16 4.33
N ALA A 207 -3.90 -4.26 3.98
CA ALA A 207 -4.57 -3.39 4.95
C ALA A 207 -5.42 -4.19 5.96
N ILE A 208 -6.11 -5.24 5.52
CA ILE A 208 -6.90 -6.11 6.42
C ILE A 208 -5.98 -6.90 7.36
N ARG A 209 -4.85 -7.42 6.87
CA ARG A 209 -3.88 -8.09 7.74
C ARG A 209 -3.32 -7.14 8.82
N GLU A 210 -3.02 -5.91 8.43
CA GLU A 210 -2.58 -4.87 9.36
C GLU A 210 -3.66 -4.55 10.40
N ALA A 211 -4.92 -4.45 9.97
CA ALA A 211 -6.06 -4.24 10.86
C ALA A 211 -6.19 -5.34 11.92
N HIS A 212 -5.99 -6.60 11.55
CA HIS A 212 -6.00 -7.71 12.51
C HIS A 212 -4.85 -7.63 13.52
N VAL A 213 -3.64 -7.25 13.09
CA VAL A 213 -2.52 -7.02 14.02
C VAL A 213 -2.87 -5.94 15.04
N VAL A 214 -3.48 -4.85 14.58
CA VAL A 214 -3.90 -3.76 15.46
C VAL A 214 -5.09 -4.19 16.33
N ALA A 215 -6.07 -4.92 15.80
CA ALA A 215 -7.23 -5.39 16.55
C ALA A 215 -6.85 -6.38 17.67
N GLY A 216 -5.80 -7.18 17.46
CA GLY A 216 -5.43 -8.26 18.38
C GLY A 216 -6.52 -9.33 18.43
N ASP A 217 -7.18 -9.48 19.59
CA ASP A 217 -8.33 -10.39 19.75
C ASP A 217 -9.66 -9.77 19.29
N GLY A 218 -9.66 -8.51 18.85
CA GLY A 218 -10.85 -7.80 18.37
C GLY A 218 -11.16 -8.13 16.90
N GLU A 219 -12.40 -7.83 16.48
CA GLU A 219 -12.86 -8.07 15.12
C GLU A 219 -12.52 -6.88 14.19
N VAL A 220 -12.39 -7.18 12.91
CA VAL A 220 -12.12 -6.21 11.84
C VAL A 220 -13.36 -6.04 10.97
N SER A 221 -13.89 -4.82 10.93
CA SER A 221 -14.96 -4.40 10.02
C SER A 221 -14.40 -3.53 8.91
N VAL A 222 -14.84 -3.75 7.68
CA VAL A 222 -14.41 -2.99 6.51
C VAL A 222 -15.61 -2.37 5.82
N VAL A 223 -15.54 -1.06 5.53
CA VAL A 223 -16.37 -0.45 4.49
C VAL A 223 -15.49 -0.14 3.29
N PHE A 224 -15.75 -0.83 2.18
CA PHE A 224 -14.96 -0.74 0.96
C PHE A 224 -15.74 -0.05 -0.15
N GLN A 225 -15.14 1.01 -0.72
CA GLN A 225 -15.65 1.68 -1.93
C GLN A 225 -14.78 1.25 -3.13
N PRO A 226 -15.31 0.39 -4.02
CA PRO A 226 -14.58 0.04 -5.24
C PRO A 226 -14.32 1.29 -6.10
N HIS A 227 -13.18 1.32 -6.77
CA HIS A 227 -12.76 2.41 -7.64
C HIS A 227 -12.67 1.94 -9.08
N LEU A 228 -13.35 2.61 -10.01
CA LEU A 228 -13.54 2.30 -11.42
C LEU A 228 -14.42 1.06 -11.68
N TYR A 229 -15.33 1.18 -12.65
CA TYR A 229 -16.19 0.07 -13.09
C TYR A 229 -15.35 -1.05 -13.75
N SER A 230 -14.40 -0.67 -14.61
CA SER A 230 -13.49 -1.60 -15.28
C SER A 230 -12.70 -2.44 -14.28
N ARG A 231 -12.08 -1.82 -13.27
CA ARG A 231 -11.30 -2.51 -12.22
C ARG A 231 -12.20 -3.42 -11.39
N THR A 232 -13.38 -2.94 -10.99
CA THR A 232 -14.35 -3.75 -10.24
C THR A 232 -14.73 -5.01 -10.98
N ARG A 233 -15.03 -4.91 -12.29
CA ARG A 233 -15.37 -6.06 -13.13
C ARG A 233 -14.21 -7.04 -13.30
N ILE A 234 -12.99 -6.53 -13.55
CA ILE A 234 -11.82 -7.37 -13.82
C ILE A 234 -11.36 -8.12 -12.55
N PHE A 235 -11.37 -7.45 -11.40
CA PHE A 235 -10.82 -7.98 -10.16
C PHE A 235 -11.86 -8.41 -9.13
N ALA A 236 -13.16 -8.53 -9.50
CA ALA A 236 -14.24 -8.85 -8.56
C ALA A 236 -13.94 -10.07 -7.67
N GLU A 237 -13.44 -11.16 -8.26
CA GLU A 237 -13.11 -12.39 -7.54
C GLU A 237 -11.91 -12.20 -6.58
N ARG A 238 -10.87 -11.48 -7.03
CA ARG A 238 -9.69 -11.18 -6.20
C ARG A 238 -10.03 -10.24 -5.05
N PHE A 239 -10.88 -9.23 -5.29
CA PHE A 239 -11.40 -8.37 -4.23
C PHE A 239 -12.22 -9.15 -3.21
N ALA A 240 -13.09 -10.05 -3.67
CA ALA A 240 -13.87 -10.89 -2.77
C ALA A 240 -12.96 -11.76 -1.89
N HIS A 241 -11.93 -12.37 -2.49
CA HIS A 241 -10.94 -13.15 -1.73
C HIS A 241 -10.22 -12.29 -0.68
N ALA A 242 -9.72 -11.12 -1.06
CA ALA A 242 -9.02 -10.22 -0.14
C ALA A 242 -9.93 -9.74 1.01
N LEU A 243 -11.17 -9.33 0.68
CA LEU A 243 -12.15 -8.84 1.65
C LEU A 243 -12.65 -9.94 2.60
N SER A 244 -12.66 -11.20 2.16
CA SER A 244 -13.04 -12.34 3.03
C SER A 244 -12.09 -12.54 4.22
N GLY A 245 -10.98 -11.83 4.25
CA GLY A 245 -10.08 -11.77 5.41
C GLY A 245 -10.63 -10.93 6.57
N ALA A 246 -11.66 -10.09 6.38
CA ALA A 246 -12.28 -9.31 7.44
C ALA A 246 -13.49 -10.05 8.04
N ASP A 247 -13.83 -9.74 9.31
CA ASP A 247 -14.96 -10.36 10.01
C ASP A 247 -16.29 -9.79 9.52
N HIS A 248 -16.33 -8.49 9.19
CA HIS A 248 -17.53 -7.81 8.67
C HIS A 248 -17.17 -6.97 7.44
N VAL A 249 -17.90 -7.18 6.34
CA VAL A 249 -17.65 -6.51 5.07
C VAL A 249 -18.90 -5.78 4.60
N VAL A 250 -18.74 -4.47 4.35
CA VAL A 250 -19.77 -3.64 3.74
C VAL A 250 -19.20 -3.01 2.47
N LEU A 251 -19.87 -3.21 1.34
CA LEU A 251 -19.51 -2.58 0.05
C LEU A 251 -20.35 -1.31 -0.13
N ALA A 252 -19.71 -0.19 -0.44
CA ALA A 252 -20.38 1.01 -0.93
C ALA A 252 -20.54 0.99 -2.46
N GLY A 253 -21.28 1.95 -3.02
CA GLY A 253 -21.36 2.15 -4.47
C GLY A 253 -19.99 2.45 -5.10
N ILE A 254 -19.79 2.04 -6.35
CA ILE A 254 -18.53 2.23 -7.06
C ILE A 254 -18.25 3.74 -7.25
N TYR A 255 -17.03 4.16 -6.95
CA TYR A 255 -16.53 5.47 -7.34
C TYR A 255 -16.00 5.41 -8.77
N GLY A 256 -16.80 5.92 -9.74
CA GLY A 256 -16.49 5.80 -11.16
C GLY A 256 -15.31 6.67 -11.63
N ALA A 257 -14.95 7.73 -10.86
CA ALA A 257 -13.90 8.69 -11.22
C ALA A 257 -14.10 9.24 -12.65
N ARG A 258 -13.29 8.76 -13.60
CA ARG A 258 -13.34 9.16 -15.01
C ARG A 258 -14.18 8.24 -15.90
N GLU A 259 -14.74 7.17 -15.35
CA GLU A 259 -15.55 6.20 -16.10
C GLU A 259 -17.04 6.50 -15.94
N ASP A 260 -17.79 6.30 -17.00
CA ASP A 260 -19.25 6.27 -16.97
C ASP A 260 -19.74 4.93 -16.39
N PRO A 261 -20.93 4.89 -15.75
CA PRO A 261 -21.51 3.65 -15.26
C PRO A 261 -21.62 2.57 -16.35
N GLU A 262 -21.09 1.39 -16.08
CA GLU A 262 -21.12 0.23 -16.98
C GLU A 262 -22.35 -0.63 -16.64
N PRO A 263 -23.27 -0.90 -17.59
CA PRO A 263 -24.44 -1.72 -17.33
C PRO A 263 -24.09 -3.11 -16.78
N GLY A 264 -24.69 -3.48 -15.65
CA GLY A 264 -24.45 -4.77 -14.99
C GLY A 264 -23.18 -4.83 -14.16
N VAL A 265 -22.49 -3.71 -13.97
CA VAL A 265 -21.31 -3.60 -13.09
C VAL A 265 -21.65 -2.72 -11.90
N ASP A 266 -21.76 -3.32 -10.73
CA ASP A 266 -21.89 -2.66 -9.43
C ASP A 266 -21.13 -3.45 -8.36
N SER A 267 -21.15 -2.97 -7.12
CA SER A 267 -20.44 -3.62 -6.02
C SER A 267 -20.98 -4.99 -5.63
N THR A 268 -22.16 -5.40 -6.16
CA THR A 268 -22.69 -6.75 -5.93
C THR A 268 -21.85 -7.83 -6.62
N LEU A 269 -21.07 -7.46 -7.64
CA LEU A 269 -20.08 -8.36 -8.24
C LEU A 269 -19.06 -8.88 -7.21
N ILE A 270 -18.78 -8.07 -6.19
CA ILE A 270 -17.87 -8.44 -5.10
C ILE A 270 -18.66 -9.01 -3.93
N SER A 271 -19.67 -8.28 -3.42
CA SER A 271 -20.39 -8.67 -2.19
C SER A 271 -21.08 -10.03 -2.29
N SER A 272 -21.59 -10.42 -3.47
CA SER A 272 -22.19 -11.74 -3.69
C SER A 272 -21.21 -12.93 -3.59
N ARG A 273 -19.91 -12.66 -3.51
CA ARG A 273 -18.82 -13.64 -3.39
C ARG A 273 -18.14 -13.65 -2.03
N VAL A 274 -18.59 -12.79 -1.11
CA VAL A 274 -18.07 -12.71 0.27
C VAL A 274 -19.19 -13.10 1.21
N ASP A 275 -19.00 -14.15 1.99
CA ASP A 275 -20.00 -14.64 2.92
C ASP A 275 -20.33 -13.57 3.98
N GLY A 276 -21.61 -13.28 4.15
CA GLY A 276 -22.09 -12.29 5.13
C GLY A 276 -21.86 -10.83 4.73
N ALA A 277 -21.29 -10.54 3.56
CA ALA A 277 -21.11 -9.16 3.12
C ALA A 277 -22.44 -8.47 2.80
N SER A 278 -22.49 -7.17 3.09
CA SER A 278 -23.61 -6.30 2.74
C SER A 278 -23.22 -5.35 1.61
N TYR A 279 -24.16 -4.99 0.76
CA TYR A 279 -24.05 -3.90 -0.20
C TYR A 279 -25.01 -2.79 0.12
N VAL A 280 -24.50 -1.57 0.23
CA VAL A 280 -25.26 -0.34 0.48
C VAL A 280 -24.74 0.73 -0.47
N GLU A 281 -25.58 1.19 -1.40
CA GLU A 281 -25.17 2.15 -2.45
C GLU A 281 -24.59 3.45 -1.88
N ASP A 282 -25.30 4.06 -0.91
CA ASP A 282 -24.86 5.28 -0.25
C ASP A 282 -23.68 5.01 0.69
N MET A 283 -22.54 5.66 0.44
CA MET A 283 -21.31 5.43 1.21
C MET A 283 -21.43 5.85 2.68
N HIS A 284 -22.26 6.86 3.00
CA HIS A 284 -22.47 7.29 4.38
C HIS A 284 -23.31 6.28 5.16
N GLU A 285 -24.32 5.68 4.51
CA GLU A 285 -25.10 4.59 5.10
C GLU A 285 -24.27 3.32 5.23
N ALA A 286 -23.44 3.01 4.22
CA ALA A 286 -22.49 1.90 4.28
C ALA A 286 -21.52 2.03 5.45
N ALA A 287 -20.97 3.22 5.67
CA ALA A 287 -20.05 3.51 6.77
C ALA A 287 -20.76 3.36 8.15
N ARG A 288 -21.97 3.84 8.29
CA ARG A 288 -22.77 3.66 9.52
C ARG A 288 -23.09 2.18 9.78
N LEU A 289 -23.40 1.41 8.73
CA LEU A 289 -23.62 -0.03 8.87
C LEU A 289 -22.33 -0.72 9.34
N ALA A 290 -21.18 -0.45 8.72
CA ALA A 290 -19.89 -1.04 9.12
C ALA A 290 -19.55 -0.66 10.59
N ALA A 291 -19.81 0.60 10.98
CA ALA A 291 -19.66 1.04 12.36
C ALA A 291 -20.53 0.24 13.33
N SER A 292 -21.79 -0.02 12.97
CA SER A 292 -22.73 -0.78 13.81
C SER A 292 -22.34 -2.25 13.97
N LEU A 293 -21.62 -2.80 13.01
CA LEU A 293 -21.09 -4.17 13.03
C LEU A 293 -19.77 -4.29 13.80
N THR A 294 -19.07 -3.16 14.06
CA THR A 294 -17.79 -3.17 14.78
C THR A 294 -18.03 -3.29 16.29
N PRO A 295 -17.62 -4.40 16.94
CA PRO A 295 -17.79 -4.58 18.38
C PRO A 295 -16.79 -3.73 19.19
N GLU A 296 -16.97 -3.68 20.50
CA GLU A 296 -15.96 -3.12 21.41
C GLU A 296 -14.63 -3.86 21.26
N GLY A 297 -13.53 -3.12 21.24
CA GLY A 297 -12.18 -3.66 20.99
C GLY A 297 -11.84 -3.82 19.51
N GLY A 298 -12.83 -3.74 18.62
CA GLY A 298 -12.65 -3.92 17.18
C GLY A 298 -12.01 -2.74 16.46
N VAL A 299 -11.66 -2.98 15.21
CA VAL A 299 -11.14 -2.02 14.25
C VAL A 299 -12.13 -1.86 13.09
N CYS A 300 -12.42 -0.63 12.69
CA CYS A 300 -13.12 -0.33 11.45
C CYS A 300 -12.15 0.30 10.44
N LEU A 301 -12.19 -0.17 9.20
CA LEU A 301 -11.47 0.41 8.07
C LEU A 301 -12.45 1.10 7.11
N THR A 302 -12.23 2.39 6.82
CA THR A 302 -12.73 3.02 5.60
C THR A 302 -11.70 2.82 4.51
N MET A 303 -12.07 2.16 3.39
CA MET A 303 -11.09 1.72 2.41
C MET A 303 -11.50 2.03 0.97
N GLY A 304 -10.58 2.61 0.19
CA GLY A 304 -10.76 2.90 -1.23
C GLY A 304 -10.12 4.22 -1.67
N ALA A 305 -9.82 4.34 -2.97
CA ALA A 305 -9.20 5.54 -3.57
C ALA A 305 -10.17 6.72 -3.77
N GLY A 306 -11.48 6.48 -3.60
CA GLY A 306 -12.54 7.45 -3.82
C GLY A 306 -12.85 8.33 -2.61
N SER A 307 -14.12 8.70 -2.52
CA SER A 307 -14.66 9.63 -1.52
C SER A 307 -14.93 9.03 -0.14
N ILE A 308 -14.78 7.72 0.02
CA ILE A 308 -15.05 6.99 1.28
C ILE A 308 -14.30 7.57 2.50
N THR A 309 -13.12 8.16 2.28
CA THR A 309 -12.33 8.83 3.32
C THR A 309 -13.12 9.93 4.07
N HIS A 310 -14.16 10.50 3.44
CA HIS A 310 -15.01 11.52 4.07
C HIS A 310 -16.00 10.94 5.07
N CYS A 311 -16.18 9.61 5.10
CA CYS A 311 -17.12 8.93 5.99
C CYS A 311 -16.57 8.67 7.40
N ALA A 312 -15.37 9.13 7.73
CA ALA A 312 -14.80 8.94 9.06
C ALA A 312 -15.70 9.51 10.18
N SER A 313 -16.34 10.67 9.95
CA SER A 313 -17.29 11.26 10.90
C SER A 313 -18.54 10.40 11.07
N ASP A 314 -19.05 9.78 10.01
CA ASP A 314 -20.24 8.91 10.08
C ASP A 314 -20.00 7.70 11.01
N VAL A 315 -18.81 7.08 10.91
CA VAL A 315 -18.40 5.96 11.77
C VAL A 315 -18.29 6.42 13.23
N LEU A 316 -17.56 7.50 13.49
CA LEU A 316 -17.32 7.98 14.86
C LEU A 316 -18.62 8.46 15.54
N ASP A 317 -19.52 9.10 14.80
CA ASP A 317 -20.79 9.58 15.32
C ASP A 317 -21.78 8.43 15.56
N GLU A 318 -21.75 7.38 14.71
CA GLU A 318 -22.52 6.16 14.95
C GLU A 318 -22.07 5.47 16.24
N TRP A 319 -20.76 5.33 16.48
CA TRP A 319 -20.25 4.74 17.72
C TRP A 319 -20.61 5.55 18.98
N LYS A 320 -20.58 6.90 18.89
CA LYS A 320 -21.05 7.76 20.01
C LYS A 320 -22.53 7.53 20.30
N ARG A 321 -23.34 7.36 19.25
CA ARG A 321 -24.78 7.07 19.37
C ARG A 321 -25.07 5.71 20.02
N MET A 322 -24.26 4.68 19.65
CA MET A 322 -24.39 3.33 20.20
C MET A 322 -23.92 3.25 21.66
N GLY A 323 -23.03 4.12 22.12
CA GLY A 323 -22.52 4.16 23.48
C GLY A 323 -23.29 5.09 24.41
N ALA A 324 -24.29 5.84 23.90
CA ALA A 324 -25.19 6.69 24.65
C ALA A 324 -26.48 5.91 25.00
#